data_7dd01b205aac90c8c2a970bad5399449
#
_entry.id   7dd01b205aac90c8c2a970bad5399449
#
_cell.length_a   1.000
_cell.length_b   1.000
_cell.length_c   1.000
_cell.angle_alpha   90.00
_cell.angle_beta   90.00
_cell.angle_gamma   90.00
#
_symmetry.space_group_name_H-M   'P 1'
#
loop_
_entity.id
_entity.type
_entity.pdbx_description
1 polymer ?
#
loop_
_entity_poly.entity_id
_entity_poly.type
_entity_poly.pdbx_seq_one_letter_code
_entity_poly.pdbx_strand_id
1 'polypeptide(L)'
;SGEKQFDYVNPRNREVQIEMEKAATAHLKAVGALVDISKYQQPDFEGGNFKVEASVVIPVFNREKTIRDAVESALSQQTNFEYNVIVVDNHSTDQTTAILSEMAKSNARLVHLIPQRTDLGIGGCWNYAVNNEKCGRFAVQLDSDDLYSLELTLQKIVDAFHKQKAAMIIGSYRMCDFELNTLPPGLIDHAEWTDENGCNNAL
;
A
#
# COMPACT_ATOMS: atom_id res chain seq x y z
N SER A 1 8.25 -2.49 -26.68
CA SER A 1 7.94 -3.70 -25.87
C SER A 1 7.22 -3.37 -24.55
N GLY A 2 6.97 -2.09 -24.23
CA GLY A 2 6.29 -1.67 -23.00
C GLY A 2 4.76 -1.88 -22.98
N GLU A 3 4.13 -2.03 -24.12
CA GLU A 3 2.67 -2.17 -24.20
C GLU A 3 2.11 -3.48 -23.66
N LYS A 4 2.94 -4.51 -23.49
CA LYS A 4 2.47 -5.84 -23.05
C LYS A 4 2.42 -6.03 -21.54
N GLN A 5 3.11 -5.21 -20.75
CA GLN A 5 3.22 -5.42 -19.30
C GLN A 5 1.93 -5.07 -18.57
N PHE A 6 1.12 -4.15 -19.07
CA PHE A 6 -0.13 -3.69 -18.49
C PHE A 6 -1.37 -4.04 -19.32
N ASP A 7 -1.25 -5.00 -20.24
CA ASP A 7 -2.35 -5.38 -21.13
C ASP A 7 -3.53 -6.01 -20.37
N TYR A 8 -3.28 -6.53 -19.18
CA TYR A 8 -4.31 -7.11 -18.30
C TYR A 8 -5.30 -6.07 -17.72
N VAL A 9 -4.91 -4.81 -17.59
CA VAL A 9 -5.82 -3.71 -17.15
C VAL A 9 -6.46 -2.97 -18.32
N ASN A 10 -6.22 -3.40 -19.55
CA ASN A 10 -6.77 -2.74 -20.73
C ASN A 10 -8.27 -3.03 -20.85
N PRO A 11 -9.16 -2.01 -20.95
CA PRO A 11 -10.61 -2.19 -21.08
C PRO A 11 -11.04 -3.10 -22.21
N ARG A 12 -10.24 -3.21 -23.29
CA ARG A 12 -10.51 -4.13 -24.42
C ARG A 12 -10.48 -5.62 -24.01
N ASN A 13 -9.83 -5.95 -22.88
CA ASN A 13 -9.70 -7.32 -22.38
C ASN A 13 -10.74 -7.65 -21.31
N ARG A 14 -11.79 -6.82 -21.15
CA ARG A 14 -12.83 -6.98 -20.11
C ARG A 14 -13.48 -8.35 -20.14
N GLU A 15 -13.77 -8.90 -21.31
CA GLU A 15 -14.39 -10.23 -21.43
C GLU A 15 -13.50 -11.33 -20.85
N VAL A 16 -12.18 -11.24 -21.09
CA VAL A 16 -11.19 -12.18 -20.51
C VAL A 16 -11.16 -12.05 -18.99
N GLN A 17 -11.22 -10.82 -18.47
CA GLN A 17 -11.28 -10.57 -17.01
C GLN A 17 -12.51 -11.22 -16.39
N ILE A 18 -13.69 -11.05 -17.00
CA ILE A 18 -14.94 -11.66 -16.53
C ILE A 18 -14.88 -13.19 -16.56
N GLU A 19 -14.28 -13.79 -17.58
CA GLU A 19 -14.09 -15.24 -17.66
C GLU A 19 -13.14 -15.76 -16.58
N MET A 20 -12.03 -15.07 -16.35
CA MET A 20 -11.08 -15.42 -15.29
C MET A 20 -11.74 -15.33 -13.90
N GLU A 21 -12.53 -14.30 -13.66
CA GLU A 21 -13.30 -14.13 -12.43
C GLU A 21 -14.27 -15.30 -12.20
N LYS A 22 -15.02 -15.68 -13.23
CA LYS A 22 -15.94 -16.83 -13.16
C LYS A 22 -15.18 -18.12 -12.84
N ALA A 23 -14.05 -18.33 -13.49
CA ALA A 23 -13.22 -19.52 -13.26
C ALA A 23 -12.65 -19.56 -11.84
N ALA A 24 -12.13 -18.42 -11.35
CA ALA A 24 -11.62 -18.28 -9.98
C ALA A 24 -12.73 -18.50 -8.95
N THR A 25 -13.90 -17.89 -9.14
CA THR A 25 -15.07 -18.06 -8.27
C THR A 25 -15.52 -19.52 -8.22
N ALA A 26 -15.60 -20.18 -9.37
CA ALA A 26 -15.97 -21.61 -9.42
C ALA A 26 -14.95 -22.50 -8.70
N HIS A 27 -13.66 -22.19 -8.85
CA HIS A 27 -12.60 -22.91 -8.13
C HIS A 27 -12.70 -22.70 -6.61
N LEU A 28 -12.84 -21.45 -6.15
CA LEU A 28 -12.98 -21.13 -4.73
C LEU A 28 -14.21 -21.82 -4.10
N LYS A 29 -15.32 -21.88 -4.83
CA LYS A 29 -16.49 -22.67 -4.41
C LYS A 29 -16.17 -24.16 -4.27
N ALA A 30 -15.48 -24.73 -5.26
CA ALA A 30 -15.17 -26.15 -5.28
C ALA A 30 -14.25 -26.59 -4.13
N VAL A 31 -13.31 -25.72 -3.74
CA VAL A 31 -12.36 -26.00 -2.63
C VAL A 31 -12.87 -25.49 -1.27
N GLY A 32 -14.07 -24.90 -1.19
CA GLY A 32 -14.65 -24.39 0.05
C GLY A 32 -13.99 -23.12 0.59
N ALA A 33 -13.27 -22.39 -0.26
CA ALA A 33 -12.55 -21.15 0.10
C ALA A 33 -13.26 -19.87 -0.38
N LEU A 34 -14.44 -19.99 -1.03
CA LEU A 34 -15.20 -18.80 -1.40
C LEU A 34 -15.70 -18.11 -0.15
N VAL A 35 -15.35 -16.86 -0.03
CA VAL A 35 -15.75 -16.03 1.11
C VAL A 35 -17.22 -15.64 0.99
N ASP A 36 -17.96 -15.80 2.09
CA ASP A 36 -19.35 -15.39 2.21
C ASP A 36 -19.41 -13.96 2.76
N ILE A 37 -19.57 -12.98 1.88
CA ILE A 37 -19.59 -11.56 2.24
C ILE A 37 -20.72 -11.20 3.22
N SER A 38 -21.82 -11.99 3.27
CA SER A 38 -22.92 -11.76 4.22
C SER A 38 -22.52 -11.98 5.69
N LYS A 39 -21.41 -12.66 5.93
CA LYS A 39 -20.86 -12.93 7.27
C LYS A 39 -19.89 -11.87 7.76
N TYR A 40 -19.49 -10.92 6.92
CA TYR A 40 -18.62 -9.84 7.33
C TYR A 40 -19.35 -8.85 8.25
N GLN A 41 -18.67 -8.48 9.31
CA GLN A 41 -19.07 -7.38 10.17
C GLN A 41 -18.32 -6.13 9.73
N GLN A 42 -18.97 -4.97 9.87
CA GLN A 42 -18.26 -3.72 9.65
C GLN A 42 -17.12 -3.59 10.66
N PRO A 43 -15.95 -3.05 10.23
CA PRO A 43 -14.85 -2.79 11.14
C PRO A 43 -15.27 -1.88 12.29
N ASP A 44 -14.86 -2.23 13.51
CA ASP A 44 -14.97 -1.37 14.68
C ASP A 44 -13.63 -0.64 14.87
N PHE A 45 -13.63 0.68 14.67
CA PHE A 45 -12.45 1.52 14.83
C PHE A 45 -12.35 2.14 16.24
N GLU A 46 -13.31 1.91 17.12
CA GLU A 46 -13.28 2.39 18.50
C GLU A 46 -12.35 1.54 19.40
N GLY A 47 -12.15 0.27 19.03
CA GLY A 47 -11.31 -0.67 19.74
C GLY A 47 -9.81 -0.48 19.52
N GLY A 48 -9.00 -1.07 20.42
CA GLY A 48 -7.55 -1.10 20.35
C GLY A 48 -6.86 0.11 20.99
N ASN A 49 -5.61 -0.09 21.39
CA ASN A 49 -4.77 0.96 21.99
C ASN A 49 -3.59 1.23 21.05
N PHE A 50 -3.75 2.16 20.14
CA PHE A 50 -2.74 2.55 19.19
C PHE A 50 -2.08 3.87 19.59
N LYS A 51 -0.75 3.96 19.46
CA LYS A 51 0.01 5.17 19.80
C LYS A 51 -0.20 6.28 18.78
N VAL A 52 -0.47 5.91 17.54
CA VAL A 52 -0.74 6.81 16.42
C VAL A 52 -1.93 6.29 15.62
N GLU A 53 -2.60 7.18 14.90
CA GLU A 53 -3.77 6.81 14.11
C GLU A 53 -3.39 6.06 12.83
N ALA A 54 -2.30 6.44 12.19
CA ALA A 54 -1.85 5.79 10.97
C ALA A 54 -0.35 5.52 10.97
N SER A 55 0.06 4.47 10.24
CA SER A 55 1.44 4.21 9.87
C SER A 55 1.55 4.11 8.36
N VAL A 56 2.43 4.90 7.74
CA VAL A 56 2.87 4.64 6.37
C VAL A 56 3.92 3.55 6.41
N VAL A 57 3.68 2.45 5.71
CA VAL A 57 4.57 1.28 5.71
C VAL A 57 5.29 1.18 4.38
N ILE A 58 6.62 1.15 4.42
CA ILE A 58 7.49 1.09 3.25
C ILE A 58 8.42 -0.12 3.36
N PRO A 59 8.13 -1.24 2.70
CA PRO A 59 9.11 -2.31 2.52
C PRO A 59 10.21 -1.86 1.56
N VAL A 60 11.47 -2.17 1.86
CA VAL A 60 12.57 -1.77 0.98
C VAL A 60 13.66 -2.84 0.89
N PHE A 61 14.22 -2.99 -0.30
CA PHE A 61 15.43 -3.74 -0.58
C PHE A 61 16.17 -3.10 -1.75
N ASN A 62 17.39 -2.57 -1.50
CA ASN A 62 18.25 -1.95 -2.50
C ASN A 62 17.55 -0.85 -3.32
N ARG A 63 17.24 0.27 -2.68
CA ARG A 63 16.60 1.43 -3.27
C ARG A 63 17.30 2.75 -2.91
N GLU A 64 18.63 2.77 -2.91
CA GLU A 64 19.44 3.95 -2.54
C GLU A 64 19.08 5.23 -3.32
N LYS A 65 18.54 5.07 -4.56
CA LYS A 65 18.20 6.19 -5.44
C LYS A 65 16.85 6.82 -5.14
N THR A 66 15.91 6.08 -4.54
CA THR A 66 14.50 6.50 -4.42
C THR A 66 14.02 6.55 -2.97
N ILE A 67 14.62 5.78 -2.08
CA ILE A 67 14.11 5.64 -0.71
C ILE A 67 14.04 6.96 0.06
N ARG A 68 14.98 7.89 -0.17
CA ARG A 68 14.96 9.20 0.47
C ARG A 68 13.70 9.96 0.11
N ASP A 69 13.40 10.06 -1.19
CA ASP A 69 12.26 10.81 -1.71
C ASP A 69 10.93 10.18 -1.25
N ALA A 70 10.82 8.84 -1.27
CA ALA A 70 9.65 8.12 -0.77
C ALA A 70 9.39 8.44 0.71
N VAL A 71 10.42 8.35 1.56
CA VAL A 71 10.32 8.64 3.00
C VAL A 71 10.02 10.11 3.26
N GLU A 72 10.65 11.05 2.54
CA GLU A 72 10.37 12.49 2.67
C GLU A 72 8.94 12.81 2.26
N SER A 73 8.45 12.21 1.17
CA SER A 73 7.05 12.33 0.73
C SER A 73 6.06 11.86 1.80
N ALA A 74 6.37 10.73 2.46
CA ALA A 74 5.55 10.21 3.56
C ALA A 74 5.62 11.11 4.81
N LEU A 75 6.80 11.63 5.17
CA LEU A 75 7.01 12.47 6.34
C LEU A 75 6.45 13.90 6.18
N SER A 76 6.26 14.36 4.94
CA SER A 76 5.70 15.69 4.63
C SER A 76 4.17 15.73 4.69
N GLN A 77 3.50 14.61 4.91
CA GLN A 77 2.05 14.56 4.96
C GLN A 77 1.49 15.43 6.10
N GLN A 78 0.46 16.20 5.79
CA GLN A 78 -0.25 17.06 6.73
C GLN A 78 -1.53 16.35 7.19
N THR A 79 -1.65 16.13 8.50
CA THR A 79 -2.77 15.40 9.10
C THR A 79 -3.24 16.10 10.38
N ASN A 80 -4.50 15.90 10.75
CA ASN A 80 -5.04 16.33 12.03
C ASN A 80 -4.93 15.24 13.12
N PHE A 81 -4.19 14.18 12.85
CA PHE A 81 -3.90 13.06 13.75
C PHE A 81 -2.40 12.75 13.75
N GLU A 82 -1.95 12.04 14.79
CA GLU A 82 -0.57 11.56 14.87
C GLU A 82 -0.36 10.35 13.95
N TYR A 83 0.76 10.34 13.23
CA TYR A 83 1.18 9.23 12.39
C TYR A 83 2.70 9.03 12.44
N ASN A 84 3.15 7.87 11.99
CA ASN A 84 4.54 7.56 11.79
C ASN A 84 4.79 6.90 10.41
N VAL A 85 6.06 6.77 10.05
CA VAL A 85 6.52 6.07 8.85
C VAL A 85 7.38 4.89 9.30
N ILE A 86 6.95 3.68 8.98
CA ILE A 86 7.66 2.44 9.31
C ILE A 86 8.31 1.91 8.05
N VAL A 87 9.63 1.97 7.98
CA VAL A 87 10.41 1.39 6.88
C VAL A 87 10.99 0.07 7.32
N VAL A 88 10.68 -0.99 6.59
CA VAL A 88 11.24 -2.32 6.82
C VAL A 88 12.30 -2.59 5.77
N ASP A 89 13.56 -2.43 6.16
CA ASP A 89 14.73 -2.70 5.34
C ASP A 89 15.06 -4.19 5.36
N ASN A 90 14.77 -4.86 4.26
CA ASN A 90 14.96 -6.31 4.12
C ASN A 90 16.43 -6.65 3.77
N HIS A 91 17.38 -6.16 4.59
CA HIS A 91 18.83 -6.40 4.45
C HIS A 91 19.42 -5.82 3.16
N SER A 92 19.16 -4.54 2.89
CA SER A 92 19.78 -3.84 1.75
C SER A 92 21.30 -3.90 1.82
N THR A 93 21.91 -4.07 0.65
CA THR A 93 23.37 -4.20 0.48
C THR A 93 24.01 -2.97 -0.18
N ASP A 94 23.20 -2.01 -0.62
CA ASP A 94 23.58 -0.69 -1.13
C ASP A 94 23.55 0.38 -0.02
N GLN A 95 23.46 1.66 -0.36
CA GLN A 95 23.42 2.75 0.62
C GLN A 95 22.05 2.93 1.31
N THR A 96 21.02 2.14 0.97
CA THR A 96 19.65 2.26 1.51
C THR A 96 19.65 2.29 3.05
N THR A 97 20.31 1.32 3.70
CA THR A 97 20.37 1.22 5.17
C THR A 97 21.05 2.45 5.81
N ALA A 98 22.11 2.95 5.19
CA ALA A 98 22.83 4.13 5.69
C ALA A 98 21.96 5.39 5.59
N ILE A 99 21.28 5.58 4.46
CA ILE A 99 20.34 6.70 4.23
C ILE A 99 19.24 6.67 5.28
N LEU A 100 18.56 5.53 5.48
CA LEU A 100 17.48 5.38 6.45
C LEU A 100 17.93 5.62 7.89
N SER A 101 19.12 5.12 8.25
CA SER A 101 19.70 5.32 9.58
C SER A 101 20.00 6.79 9.87
N GLU A 102 20.44 7.55 8.88
CA GLU A 102 20.66 8.98 8.98
C GLU A 102 19.35 9.74 9.15
N MET A 103 18.36 9.45 8.29
CA MET A 103 17.04 10.08 8.35
C MET A 103 16.32 9.82 9.67
N ALA A 104 16.41 8.61 10.21
CA ALA A 104 15.78 8.25 11.48
C ALA A 104 16.38 8.99 12.68
N LYS A 105 17.65 9.41 12.64
CA LYS A 105 18.28 10.24 13.69
C LYS A 105 17.68 11.65 13.74
N SER A 106 17.25 12.17 12.62
CA SER A 106 16.73 13.54 12.48
C SER A 106 15.20 13.63 12.54
N ASN A 107 14.48 12.51 12.46
CA ASN A 107 13.03 12.51 12.46
C ASN A 107 12.44 11.41 13.34
N ALA A 108 11.85 11.80 14.48
CA ALA A 108 11.28 10.87 15.47
C ALA A 108 10.07 10.08 14.94
N ARG A 109 9.41 10.53 13.86
CA ARG A 109 8.30 9.80 13.23
C ARG A 109 8.79 8.67 12.32
N LEU A 110 10.06 8.65 11.95
CA LEU A 110 10.62 7.58 11.12
C LEU A 110 11.09 6.40 11.99
N VAL A 111 10.47 5.27 11.78
CA VAL A 111 10.81 3.98 12.41
C VAL A 111 11.52 3.11 11.39
N HIS A 112 12.85 3.00 11.50
CA HIS A 112 13.65 2.14 10.63
C HIS A 112 13.82 0.77 11.30
N LEU A 113 13.33 -0.29 10.66
CA LEU A 113 13.37 -1.66 11.14
C LEU A 113 14.20 -2.52 10.19
N ILE A 114 15.12 -3.32 10.76
CA ILE A 114 15.84 -4.38 10.05
C ILE A 114 15.43 -5.70 10.73
N PRO A 115 14.66 -6.56 10.08
CA PRO A 115 14.24 -7.84 10.64
C PRO A 115 15.46 -8.75 10.93
N GLN A 116 15.32 -9.67 11.90
CA GLN A 116 16.34 -10.68 12.11
C GLN A 116 16.36 -11.73 10.98
N ARG A 117 15.19 -12.03 10.42
CA ARG A 117 15.03 -12.96 9.29
C ARG A 117 15.41 -12.27 7.99
N THR A 118 16.06 -13.02 7.09
CA THR A 118 16.51 -12.54 5.77
C THR A 118 15.62 -13.02 4.61
N ASP A 119 14.61 -13.84 4.92
CA ASP A 119 13.77 -14.54 3.95
C ASP A 119 12.32 -14.03 3.92
N LEU A 120 12.06 -12.82 4.40
CA LEU A 120 10.69 -12.30 4.54
C LEU A 120 10.02 -12.02 3.20
N GLY A 121 10.77 -11.61 2.18
CA GLY A 121 10.19 -11.02 0.98
C GLY A 121 9.31 -9.80 1.29
N ILE A 122 8.60 -9.28 0.29
CA ILE A 122 7.78 -8.09 0.47
C ILE A 122 6.60 -8.34 1.44
N GLY A 123 5.88 -9.45 1.28
CA GLY A 123 4.75 -9.82 2.14
C GLY A 123 5.14 -10.03 3.61
N GLY A 124 6.31 -10.63 3.86
CA GLY A 124 6.85 -10.78 5.20
C GLY A 124 7.24 -9.43 5.82
N CYS A 125 7.77 -8.48 5.04
CA CYS A 125 8.04 -7.13 5.52
C CYS A 125 6.75 -6.39 5.90
N TRP A 126 5.69 -6.54 5.13
CA TRP A 126 4.36 -6.04 5.49
C TRP A 126 3.89 -6.60 6.82
N ASN A 127 3.89 -7.92 6.98
CA ASN A 127 3.51 -8.57 8.23
C ASN A 127 4.37 -8.10 9.40
N TYR A 128 5.67 -7.92 9.19
CA TYR A 128 6.58 -7.46 10.23
C TYR A 128 6.25 -6.04 10.70
N ALA A 129 5.89 -5.15 9.77
CA ALA A 129 5.50 -3.78 10.08
C ALA A 129 4.15 -3.72 10.80
N VAL A 130 3.10 -4.37 10.26
CA VAL A 130 1.73 -4.27 10.82
C VAL A 130 1.60 -4.94 12.17
N ASN A 131 2.44 -5.91 12.50
CA ASN A 131 2.49 -6.54 13.81
C ASN A 131 3.48 -5.87 14.78
N ASN A 132 4.13 -4.77 14.38
CA ASN A 132 5.00 -4.02 15.27
C ASN A 132 4.19 -3.16 16.25
N GLU A 133 4.63 -3.08 17.50
CA GLU A 133 3.96 -2.26 18.56
C GLU A 133 3.85 -0.76 18.25
N LYS A 134 4.62 -0.28 17.27
CA LYS A 134 4.61 1.11 16.79
C LYS A 134 3.66 1.33 15.62
N CYS A 135 3.06 0.25 15.08
CA CYS A 135 2.08 0.38 14.01
C CYS A 135 0.81 1.06 14.51
N GLY A 136 0.31 2.00 13.73
CA GLY A 136 -0.93 2.72 13.99
C GLY A 136 -2.17 1.87 13.73
N ARG A 137 -3.34 2.46 14.01
CA ARG A 137 -4.65 1.86 13.74
C ARG A 137 -4.82 1.49 12.27
N PHE A 138 -4.38 2.36 11.37
CA PHE A 138 -4.40 2.15 9.93
C PHE A 138 -2.98 1.98 9.42
N ALA A 139 -2.74 0.92 8.65
CA ALA A 139 -1.50 0.72 7.90
C ALA A 139 -1.74 1.13 6.44
N VAL A 140 -0.95 2.09 5.96
CA VAL A 140 -1.07 2.64 4.61
C VAL A 140 0.19 2.30 3.83
N GLN A 141 0.02 1.64 2.69
CA GLN A 141 1.13 1.23 1.84
C GLN A 141 1.72 2.41 1.06
N LEU A 142 3.05 2.44 0.98
CA LEU A 142 3.80 3.20 0.00
C LEU A 142 4.98 2.34 -0.46
N ASP A 143 5.17 2.20 -1.76
CA ASP A 143 6.33 1.50 -2.28
C ASP A 143 7.59 2.39 -2.20
N SER A 144 8.75 1.78 -2.11
CA SER A 144 10.02 2.48 -1.84
C SER A 144 10.55 3.32 -3.02
N ASP A 145 9.83 3.32 -4.13
CA ASP A 145 10.07 4.09 -5.36
C ASP A 145 8.84 4.92 -5.78
N ASP A 146 7.83 5.01 -4.91
CA ASP A 146 6.63 5.81 -5.11
C ASP A 146 6.59 7.07 -4.20
N LEU A 147 5.77 8.05 -4.60
CA LEU A 147 5.55 9.30 -3.87
C LEU A 147 4.06 9.56 -3.68
N TYR A 148 3.69 10.14 -2.56
CA TYR A 148 2.36 10.72 -2.42
C TYR A 148 2.22 11.96 -3.30
N SER A 149 1.16 12.04 -4.07
CA SER A 149 0.93 13.14 -5.02
C SER A 149 0.60 14.48 -4.36
N LEU A 150 0.08 14.48 -3.13
CA LEU A 150 -0.35 15.66 -2.39
C LEU A 150 -0.01 15.52 -0.91
N GLU A 151 0.20 16.66 -0.25
CA GLU A 151 0.47 16.73 1.20
C GLU A 151 -0.69 16.26 2.08
N LEU A 152 -1.91 16.18 1.56
CA LEU A 152 -3.12 15.75 2.26
C LEU A 152 -3.55 14.31 1.89
N THR A 153 -2.71 13.56 1.18
CA THR A 153 -3.09 12.22 0.73
C THR A 153 -3.38 11.28 1.90
N LEU A 154 -2.51 11.25 2.91
CA LEU A 154 -2.70 10.42 4.09
C LEU A 154 -3.95 10.81 4.88
N GLN A 155 -4.22 12.12 5.04
CA GLN A 155 -5.45 12.61 5.66
C GLN A 155 -6.69 12.07 4.95
N LYS A 156 -6.72 12.18 3.61
CA LYS A 156 -7.86 11.70 2.81
C LYS A 156 -8.08 10.20 2.92
N ILE A 157 -7.00 9.42 2.98
CA ILE A 157 -7.09 7.96 3.15
C ILE A 157 -7.73 7.61 4.50
N VAL A 158 -7.27 8.23 5.59
CA VAL A 158 -7.80 7.96 6.93
C VAL A 158 -9.25 8.44 7.07
N ASP A 159 -9.57 9.62 6.52
CA ASP A 159 -10.96 10.11 6.47
C ASP A 159 -11.88 9.14 5.71
N ALA A 160 -11.39 8.52 4.62
CA ALA A 160 -12.15 7.54 3.87
C ALA A 160 -12.42 6.26 4.68
N PHE A 161 -11.42 5.76 5.44
CA PHE A 161 -11.63 4.64 6.37
C PHE A 161 -12.76 4.92 7.36
N HIS A 162 -12.71 6.06 8.04
CA HIS A 162 -13.73 6.44 9.02
C HIS A 162 -15.11 6.66 8.39
N LYS A 163 -15.15 7.39 7.27
CA LYS A 163 -16.41 7.73 6.60
C LYS A 163 -17.12 6.51 6.02
N GLN A 164 -16.36 5.61 5.40
CA GLN A 164 -16.91 4.44 4.71
C GLN A 164 -16.98 3.20 5.61
N LYS A 165 -16.33 3.23 6.77
CA LYS A 165 -16.15 2.06 7.66
C LYS A 165 -15.61 0.85 6.88
N ALA A 166 -14.65 1.11 6.00
CA ALA A 166 -14.06 0.13 5.12
C ALA A 166 -12.89 -0.59 5.81
N ALA A 167 -12.74 -1.88 5.56
CA ALA A 167 -11.56 -2.64 6.00
C ALA A 167 -10.33 -2.40 5.11
N MET A 168 -10.54 -1.97 3.87
CA MET A 168 -9.50 -1.66 2.89
C MET A 168 -9.92 -0.48 2.02
N ILE A 169 -8.98 0.41 1.74
CA ILE A 169 -9.14 1.52 0.80
C ILE A 169 -8.09 1.36 -0.30
N ILE A 170 -8.51 1.49 -1.55
CA ILE A 170 -7.62 1.47 -2.72
C ILE A 170 -7.63 2.87 -3.33
N GLY A 171 -6.45 3.45 -3.48
CA GLY A 171 -6.26 4.78 -4.05
C GLY A 171 -5.98 4.74 -5.55
N SER A 172 -6.15 5.89 -6.19
CA SER A 172 -5.70 6.12 -7.55
C SER A 172 -4.19 6.38 -7.57
N TYR A 173 -3.53 6.05 -8.68
CA TYR A 173 -2.12 6.37 -8.88
C TYR A 173 -1.85 6.87 -10.29
N ARG A 174 -0.73 7.56 -10.46
CA ARG A 174 -0.27 8.08 -11.76
C ARG A 174 1.06 7.45 -12.11
N MET A 175 1.14 6.87 -13.30
CA MET A 175 2.41 6.39 -13.84
C MET A 175 3.30 7.57 -14.24
N CYS A 176 4.53 7.59 -13.72
CA CYS A 176 5.52 8.63 -14.00
C CYS A 176 6.91 8.01 -14.20
N ASP A 177 7.80 8.76 -14.86
CA ASP A 177 9.24 8.50 -14.81
C ASP A 177 9.88 9.13 -13.56
N PHE A 178 11.21 8.99 -13.41
CA PHE A 178 11.93 9.55 -12.26
C PHE A 178 12.01 11.08 -12.24
N GLU A 179 11.72 11.75 -13.34
CA GLU A 179 11.57 13.21 -13.46
C GLU A 179 10.12 13.66 -13.22
N LEU A 180 9.22 12.73 -12.82
CA LEU A 180 7.79 12.92 -12.59
C LEU A 180 6.99 13.33 -13.84
N ASN A 181 7.52 13.07 -15.03
CA ASN A 181 6.74 13.19 -16.26
C ASN A 181 5.74 12.03 -16.34
N THR A 182 4.49 12.35 -16.66
CA THR A 182 3.44 11.33 -16.79
C THR A 182 3.74 10.38 -17.95
N LEU A 183 3.74 9.08 -17.66
CA LEU A 183 3.86 8.00 -18.63
C LEU A 183 2.48 7.41 -18.95
N PRO A 184 2.27 6.87 -20.19
CA PRO A 184 1.06 6.10 -20.48
C PRO A 184 0.92 4.88 -19.55
N PRO A 185 -0.27 4.55 -19.10
CA PRO A 185 -1.57 5.14 -19.41
C PRO A 185 -1.92 6.42 -18.61
N GLY A 186 -1.05 6.95 -17.77
CA GLY A 186 -1.27 8.14 -16.98
C GLY A 186 -1.94 7.85 -15.63
N LEU A 187 -3.08 8.45 -15.38
CA LEU A 187 -3.85 8.22 -14.15
C LEU A 187 -4.60 6.90 -14.24
N ILE A 188 -4.43 6.06 -13.22
CA ILE A 188 -5.24 4.88 -12.95
C ILE A 188 -6.14 5.22 -11.76
N ASP A 189 -7.42 5.41 -12.01
CA ASP A 189 -8.39 5.87 -11.00
C ASP A 189 -9.42 4.81 -10.62
N HIS A 190 -9.33 3.60 -11.23
CA HIS A 190 -10.25 2.50 -10.99
C HIS A 190 -11.73 2.86 -11.21
N ALA A 191 -12.01 3.86 -12.08
CA ALA A 191 -13.38 4.32 -12.35
C ALA A 191 -14.29 3.23 -12.92
N GLU A 192 -13.70 2.18 -13.52
CA GLU A 192 -14.41 1.00 -14.00
C GLU A 192 -14.83 0.01 -12.90
N TRP A 193 -14.32 0.16 -11.69
CA TRP A 193 -14.71 -0.69 -10.57
C TRP A 193 -16.07 -0.27 -10.03
N THR A 194 -16.99 -1.24 -9.96
CA THR A 194 -18.35 -1.06 -9.45
C THR A 194 -18.57 -1.97 -8.24
N ASP A 195 -19.69 -1.79 -7.54
CA ASP A 195 -20.12 -2.69 -6.45
C ASP A 195 -20.27 -4.15 -6.92
N GLU A 196 -20.50 -4.34 -8.22
CA GLU A 196 -20.67 -5.67 -8.81
C GLU A 196 -19.34 -6.35 -9.16
N ASN A 197 -18.28 -5.57 -9.47
CA ASN A 197 -16.99 -6.12 -9.96
C ASN A 197 -15.76 -5.64 -9.21
N GLY A 198 -15.88 -4.67 -8.32
CA GLY A 198 -14.74 -4.06 -7.62
C GLY A 198 -14.02 -5.01 -6.67
N CYS A 199 -14.75 -5.89 -5.99
CA CYS A 199 -14.18 -6.83 -5.01
C CYS A 199 -13.26 -7.88 -5.63
N ASN A 200 -13.43 -8.19 -6.91
CA ASN A 200 -12.72 -9.28 -7.57
C ASN A 200 -11.40 -8.85 -8.21
N ASN A 201 -11.19 -7.55 -8.37
CA ASN A 201 -9.94 -6.98 -8.87
C ASN A 201 -8.95 -6.61 -7.75
N ALA A 202 -9.35 -6.77 -6.50
CA ALA A 202 -8.52 -6.46 -5.31
C ALA A 202 -7.76 -7.70 -4.77
N LEU A 203 -7.87 -8.82 -5.42
CA LEU A 203 -7.14 -10.06 -5.16
C LEU A 203 -6.05 -10.22 -6.22
#